data_16abe41b49dd3f2fd4baefcc780ccd2e
#
_entry.id   16abe41b49dd3f2fd4baefcc780ccd2e
#
_cell.length_a   1.000
_cell.length_b   1.000
_cell.length_c   1.000
_cell.angle_alpha   90.00
_cell.angle_beta   90.00
_cell.angle_gamma   90.00
#
_symmetry.space_group_name_H-M   'P 1'
#
loop_
_entity.id
_entity.type
_entity.pdbx_description
1 polymer ?
#
loop_
_entity_poly.entity_id
_entity_poly.type
_entity_poly.pdbx_seq_one_letter_code
_entity_poly.pdbx_strand_id
1 'polypeptide(L)'
;VSVIRDMENCDSIVKAISTTANSQTSIKNSDFSANEPYLIDLEKYSRSEWVPNGKSKPYCKWYFERTRGQYLDQLAQLSGYNEKSFKIEYPKSQKITKTDIAKYEASWNLQPYNVCRGAEKNYALFVADIKRERPLVTTNYFKHTISKGILFNTIDSIVKSKKLGGYKANMN
;
A
#
# COMPACT_ATOMS: atom_id res chain seq x y z
N VAL A 1 -27.30 2.05 18.85
CA VAL A 1 -28.37 3.08 18.90
C VAL A 1 -27.78 4.29 19.59
N SER A 2 -27.73 5.44 18.93
CA SER A 2 -27.26 6.70 19.50
C SER A 2 -28.48 7.52 19.94
N VAL A 3 -28.45 8.06 21.14
CA VAL A 3 -29.52 8.92 21.68
C VAL A 3 -29.00 10.36 21.72
N ILE A 4 -29.68 11.24 20.97
CA ILE A 4 -29.37 12.67 20.98
C ILE A 4 -30.24 13.32 22.07
N ARG A 5 -29.61 13.90 23.08
CA ARG A 5 -30.30 14.56 24.22
C ARG A 5 -30.50 16.08 24.02
N ASP A 6 -29.80 16.65 23.07
CA ASP A 6 -29.87 18.09 22.78
C ASP A 6 -30.88 18.29 21.63
N MET A 7 -32.07 18.73 21.97
CA MET A 7 -33.17 18.93 21.01
C MET A 7 -32.98 20.20 20.16
N GLU A 8 -32.28 21.20 20.67
CA GLU A 8 -32.10 22.49 19.94
C GLU A 8 -31.10 22.34 18.79
N ASN A 9 -30.11 21.42 18.93
CA ASN A 9 -29.11 21.19 17.91
C ASN A 9 -29.29 19.85 17.17
N CYS A 10 -30.42 19.17 17.34
CA CYS A 10 -30.68 17.83 16.81
C CYS A 10 -30.42 17.76 15.30
N ASP A 11 -30.94 18.69 14.50
CA ASP A 11 -30.80 18.69 13.06
C ASP A 11 -29.36 18.89 12.60
N SER A 12 -28.59 19.75 13.28
CA SER A 12 -27.16 19.94 12.99
C SER A 12 -26.34 18.71 13.34
N ILE A 13 -26.64 18.05 14.45
CA ILE A 13 -25.98 16.83 14.90
C ILE A 13 -26.32 15.67 13.94
N VAL A 14 -27.61 15.50 13.57
CA VAL A 14 -28.02 14.48 12.61
C VAL A 14 -27.35 14.69 11.25
N LYS A 15 -27.27 15.95 10.77
CA LYS A 15 -26.57 16.28 9.53
C LYS A 15 -25.07 15.99 9.62
N ALA A 16 -24.42 16.32 10.73
CA ALA A 16 -23.02 16.03 10.96
C ALA A 16 -22.74 14.52 11.00
N ILE A 17 -23.57 13.74 11.71
CA ILE A 17 -23.48 12.28 11.77
C ILE A 17 -23.68 11.68 10.37
N SER A 18 -24.71 12.12 9.65
CA SER A 18 -25.00 11.64 8.29
C SER A 18 -23.87 11.96 7.32
N THR A 19 -23.32 13.16 7.37
CA THR A 19 -22.18 13.58 6.53
C THR A 19 -20.94 12.76 6.85
N THR A 20 -20.65 12.54 8.15
CA THR A 20 -19.50 11.74 8.60
C THR A 20 -19.67 10.26 8.23
N ALA A 21 -20.86 9.69 8.42
CA ALA A 21 -21.15 8.32 8.03
C ALA A 21 -21.05 8.10 6.52
N ASN A 22 -21.51 9.06 5.72
CA ASN A 22 -21.42 9.01 4.26
C ASN A 22 -20.02 9.32 3.71
N SER A 23 -19.17 9.98 4.49
CA SER A 23 -17.76 10.22 4.13
C SER A 23 -16.86 9.04 4.45
N GLN A 24 -17.39 7.96 5.07
CA GLN A 24 -16.62 6.74 5.26
C GLN A 24 -16.20 6.21 3.91
N THR A 25 -14.89 6.06 3.75
CA THR A 25 -14.30 5.46 2.55
C THR A 25 -14.90 4.07 2.37
N SER A 26 -15.46 3.77 1.19
CA SER A 26 -16.01 2.44 0.90
C SER A 26 -14.98 1.38 1.24
N ILE A 27 -15.35 0.43 2.10
CA ILE A 27 -14.47 -0.70 2.46
C ILE A 27 -14.27 -1.55 1.21
N LYS A 28 -13.04 -1.74 0.81
CA LYS A 28 -12.67 -2.59 -0.33
C LYS A 28 -12.41 -4.01 0.13
N ASN A 29 -12.59 -4.97 -0.76
CA ASN A 29 -12.29 -6.38 -0.47
C ASN A 29 -10.83 -6.57 -0.01
N SER A 30 -9.92 -5.74 -0.52
CA SER A 30 -8.52 -5.74 -0.07
C SER A 30 -8.34 -5.36 1.41
N ASP A 31 -9.27 -4.61 2.01
CA ASP A 31 -9.15 -4.19 3.41
C ASP A 31 -9.44 -5.35 4.39
N PHE A 32 -10.29 -6.29 4.00
CA PHE A 32 -10.57 -7.48 4.82
C PHE A 32 -9.39 -8.44 4.97
N SER A 33 -8.47 -8.44 4.03
CA SER A 33 -7.29 -9.31 4.06
C SER A 33 -6.08 -8.70 4.79
N ALA A 34 -6.22 -7.51 5.36
CA ALA A 34 -5.10 -6.82 6.02
C ALA A 34 -4.47 -7.66 7.16
N ASN A 35 -5.22 -8.55 7.78
CA ASN A 35 -4.74 -9.40 8.89
C ASN A 35 -4.19 -10.77 8.43
N GLU A 36 -4.00 -10.99 7.14
CA GLU A 36 -3.35 -12.21 6.66
C GLU A 36 -1.91 -12.29 7.19
N PRO A 37 -1.48 -13.45 7.73
CA PRO A 37 -0.15 -13.61 8.33
C PRO A 37 0.98 -13.18 7.38
N TYR A 38 0.86 -13.50 6.11
CA TYR A 38 1.80 -13.07 5.07
C TYR A 38 2.02 -11.55 5.05
N LEU A 39 0.94 -10.76 5.14
CA LEU A 39 1.04 -9.29 5.11
C LEU A 39 1.60 -8.73 6.42
N ILE A 40 1.31 -9.38 7.55
CA ILE A 40 1.87 -9.02 8.85
C ILE A 40 3.39 -9.24 8.84
N ASP A 41 3.84 -10.38 8.31
CA ASP A 41 5.27 -10.69 8.21
C ASP A 41 5.99 -9.72 7.26
N LEU A 42 5.40 -9.40 6.11
CA LEU A 42 5.96 -8.38 5.21
C LEU A 42 6.10 -7.02 5.91
N GLU A 43 5.10 -6.60 6.67
CA GLU A 43 5.17 -5.36 7.45
C GLU A 43 6.31 -5.41 8.47
N LYS A 44 6.45 -6.51 9.21
CA LYS A 44 7.54 -6.72 10.16
C LYS A 44 8.91 -6.56 9.51
N TYR A 45 9.15 -7.23 8.37
CA TYR A 45 10.42 -7.10 7.65
C TYR A 45 10.61 -5.70 7.07
N SER A 46 9.56 -5.03 6.63
CA SER A 46 9.66 -3.64 6.14
C SER A 46 10.09 -2.66 7.24
N ARG A 47 9.80 -2.97 8.50
CA ARG A 47 10.23 -2.14 9.65
C ARG A 47 11.63 -2.47 10.15
N SER A 48 12.13 -3.67 9.90
CA SER A 48 13.44 -4.13 10.39
C SER A 48 14.56 -3.98 9.36
N GLU A 49 14.30 -4.16 8.07
CA GLU A 49 15.33 -4.21 7.04
C GLU A 49 15.74 -2.82 6.55
N TRP A 50 17.05 -2.55 6.65
CA TRP A 50 17.66 -1.33 6.13
C TRP A 50 18.18 -1.55 4.71
N VAL A 51 18.02 -0.54 3.86
CA VAL A 51 18.52 -0.54 2.48
C VAL A 51 19.36 0.71 2.21
N PRO A 52 20.38 0.64 1.34
CA PRO A 52 21.13 1.82 0.94
C PRO A 52 20.23 2.82 0.21
N ASN A 53 20.32 4.09 0.58
CA ASN A 53 19.59 5.18 -0.09
C ASN A 53 20.51 5.94 -1.06
N GLY A 54 21.10 5.23 -2.01
CA GLY A 54 22.05 5.79 -2.96
C GLY A 54 23.46 6.00 -2.39
N LYS A 55 24.40 6.47 -3.22
CA LYS A 55 25.84 6.52 -2.92
C LYS A 55 26.25 7.48 -1.79
N SER A 56 25.41 8.43 -1.42
CA SER A 56 25.78 9.52 -0.49
C SER A 56 24.74 9.77 0.59
N LYS A 57 23.77 8.89 0.77
CA LYS A 57 22.66 9.09 1.71
C LYS A 57 22.64 8.00 2.76
N PRO A 58 22.16 8.31 3.99
CA PRO A 58 22.01 7.32 5.04
C PRO A 58 21.09 6.19 4.58
N TYR A 59 21.23 5.05 5.24
CA TYR A 59 20.30 3.94 5.05
C TYR A 59 18.89 4.37 5.36
N CYS A 60 17.93 3.81 4.61
CA CYS A 60 16.49 4.01 4.80
C CYS A 60 15.78 2.65 4.76
N LYS A 61 14.49 2.66 4.99
CA LYS A 61 13.66 1.46 4.95
C LYS A 61 12.57 1.61 3.90
N TRP A 62 12.12 0.49 3.38
CA TRP A 62 10.89 0.43 2.60
C TRP A 62 9.70 0.43 3.54
N TYR A 63 8.71 1.28 3.28
CA TYR A 63 7.47 1.31 4.03
C TYR A 63 6.42 0.45 3.36
N PHE A 64 6.13 -0.71 3.91
CA PHE A 64 4.99 -1.50 3.46
C PHE A 64 3.71 -1.01 4.14
N GLU A 65 2.76 -0.52 3.33
CA GLU A 65 1.45 -0.06 3.77
C GLU A 65 0.46 -1.23 3.73
N ARG A 66 0.28 -1.89 4.87
CA ARG A 66 -0.61 -3.05 5.02
C ARG A 66 -2.08 -2.62 5.04
N THR A 67 -2.38 -1.55 5.75
CA THR A 67 -3.69 -0.92 5.80
C THR A 67 -3.66 0.39 5.05
N ARG A 68 -4.76 0.72 4.38
CA ARG A 68 -4.88 1.92 3.56
C ARG A 68 -4.69 3.18 4.41
N GLY A 69 -3.81 4.06 3.98
CA GLY A 69 -3.52 5.34 4.65
C GLY A 69 -2.55 5.24 5.83
N GLN A 70 -2.11 4.05 6.21
CA GLN A 70 -1.26 3.80 7.38
C GLN A 70 0.00 4.70 7.43
N TYR A 71 0.61 4.98 6.29
CA TYR A 71 1.77 5.89 6.21
C TYR A 71 1.41 7.32 6.62
N LEU A 72 0.29 7.82 6.12
CA LEU A 72 -0.18 9.18 6.43
C LEU A 72 -0.67 9.29 7.87
N ASP A 73 -1.33 8.25 8.37
CA ASP A 73 -1.82 8.20 9.75
C ASP A 73 -0.64 8.23 10.73
N GLN A 74 0.41 7.46 10.47
CA GLN A 74 1.63 7.51 11.29
C GLN A 74 2.30 8.88 11.20
N LEU A 75 2.39 9.45 9.99
CA LEU A 75 2.99 10.77 9.80
C LEU A 75 2.22 11.86 10.53
N ALA A 76 0.88 11.81 10.53
CA ALA A 76 0.02 12.78 11.20
C ALA A 76 0.14 12.77 12.73
N GLN A 77 0.60 11.66 13.31
CA GLN A 77 0.85 11.54 14.75
C GLN A 77 2.23 12.10 15.17
N LEU A 78 3.06 12.42 14.21
CA LEU A 78 4.42 12.94 14.43
C LEU A 78 4.48 14.45 14.21
N SER A 79 5.39 15.11 14.91
CA SER A 79 5.64 16.53 14.75
C SER A 79 7.13 16.88 14.85
N GLY A 80 7.53 18.00 14.26
CA GLY A 80 8.86 18.55 14.38
C GLY A 80 9.98 17.61 13.96
N TYR A 81 10.89 17.29 14.86
CA TYR A 81 12.04 16.44 14.61
C TYR A 81 11.64 15.00 14.25
N ASN A 82 10.63 14.45 14.93
CA ASN A 82 10.17 13.09 14.71
C ASN A 82 9.56 12.91 13.31
N GLU A 83 8.84 13.89 12.82
CA GLU A 83 8.29 13.89 11.46
C GLU A 83 9.42 13.88 10.40
N LYS A 84 10.44 14.72 10.59
CA LYS A 84 11.59 14.79 9.68
C LYS A 84 12.39 13.47 9.69
N SER A 85 12.64 12.92 10.88
CA SER A 85 13.34 11.65 11.06
C SER A 85 12.58 10.49 10.37
N PHE A 86 11.27 10.43 10.55
CA PHE A 86 10.43 9.43 9.90
C PHE A 86 10.49 9.52 8.36
N LYS A 87 10.43 10.73 7.79
CA LYS A 87 10.54 10.93 6.33
C LYS A 87 11.91 10.56 5.77
N ILE A 88 12.97 10.64 6.56
CA ILE A 88 14.32 10.18 6.19
C ILE A 88 14.39 8.66 6.26
N GLU A 89 13.89 8.07 7.33
CA GLU A 89 13.89 6.62 7.52
C GLU A 89 12.96 5.92 6.52
N TYR A 90 11.79 6.49 6.25
CA TYR A 90 10.79 5.98 5.32
C TYR A 90 10.46 7.00 4.22
N PRO A 91 11.31 7.16 3.20
CA PRO A 91 11.02 8.07 2.10
C PRO A 91 9.72 7.68 1.38
N LYS A 92 8.88 8.66 1.04
CA LYS A 92 7.62 8.41 0.33
C LYS A 92 7.83 7.65 -1.00
N SER A 93 8.96 7.83 -1.66
CA SER A 93 9.34 7.10 -2.88
C SER A 93 9.58 5.60 -2.66
N GLN A 94 9.76 5.19 -1.41
CA GLN A 94 9.95 3.80 -1.00
C GLN A 94 8.73 3.25 -0.24
N LYS A 95 7.58 3.88 -0.43
CA LYS A 95 6.30 3.34 0.04
C LYS A 95 5.77 2.33 -0.97
N ILE A 96 5.31 1.20 -0.48
CA ILE A 96 4.74 0.11 -1.27
C ILE A 96 3.46 -0.38 -0.58
N THR A 97 2.41 -0.58 -1.35
CA THR A 97 1.12 -1.06 -0.84
C THR A 97 0.92 -2.55 -1.13
N LYS A 98 -0.03 -3.17 -0.46
CA LYS A 98 -0.42 -4.56 -0.74
C LYS A 98 -0.89 -4.80 -2.18
N THR A 99 -1.56 -3.81 -2.77
CA THR A 99 -2.00 -3.89 -4.18
C THR A 99 -0.84 -3.70 -5.16
N ASP A 100 0.22 -2.97 -4.77
CA ASP A 100 1.43 -2.89 -5.59
C ASP A 100 2.18 -4.22 -5.60
N ILE A 101 2.30 -4.88 -4.44
CA ILE A 101 2.92 -6.22 -4.38
C ILE A 101 2.17 -7.20 -5.28
N ALA A 102 0.84 -7.22 -5.22
CA ALA A 102 0.04 -8.07 -6.11
C ALA A 102 0.31 -7.79 -7.59
N LYS A 103 0.51 -6.53 -7.96
CA LYS A 103 0.87 -6.12 -9.32
C LYS A 103 2.24 -6.64 -9.72
N TYR A 104 3.23 -6.50 -8.84
CA TYR A 104 4.60 -6.96 -9.09
C TYR A 104 4.67 -8.49 -9.23
N GLU A 105 3.98 -9.21 -8.36
CA GLU A 105 3.92 -10.68 -8.40
C GLU A 105 3.21 -11.17 -9.68
N ALA A 106 2.07 -10.59 -10.05
CA ALA A 106 1.37 -10.97 -11.28
C ALA A 106 2.25 -10.73 -12.53
N SER A 107 2.96 -9.60 -12.57
CA SER A 107 3.86 -9.29 -13.69
C SER A 107 5.07 -10.21 -13.73
N TRP A 108 5.66 -10.53 -12.58
CA TRP A 108 6.79 -11.44 -12.46
C TRP A 108 6.42 -12.88 -12.87
N ASN A 109 5.23 -13.33 -12.49
CA ASN A 109 4.72 -14.66 -12.82
C ASN A 109 4.12 -14.76 -14.24
N LEU A 110 4.45 -13.82 -15.13
CA LEU A 110 4.00 -13.79 -16.53
C LEU A 110 2.47 -13.70 -16.68
N GLN A 111 1.81 -13.05 -15.73
CA GLN A 111 0.35 -12.85 -15.72
C GLN A 111 -0.03 -11.35 -15.76
N PRO A 112 0.57 -10.52 -16.63
CA PRO A 112 0.29 -9.08 -16.66
C PRO A 112 -1.17 -8.76 -17.00
N TYR A 113 -1.88 -9.67 -17.67
CA TYR A 113 -3.31 -9.56 -17.95
C TYR A 113 -4.17 -9.46 -16.68
N ASN A 114 -3.73 -10.04 -15.55
CA ASN A 114 -4.42 -9.90 -14.28
C ASN A 114 -4.35 -8.46 -13.75
N VAL A 115 -3.24 -7.77 -13.99
CA VAL A 115 -3.05 -6.37 -13.62
C VAL A 115 -4.05 -5.48 -14.38
N CYS A 116 -4.29 -5.77 -15.67
CA CYS A 116 -5.24 -5.02 -16.50
C CYS A 116 -6.71 -5.17 -16.06
N ARG A 117 -7.04 -6.18 -15.24
CA ARG A 117 -8.38 -6.37 -14.68
C ARG A 117 -8.74 -5.39 -13.56
N GLY A 118 -7.78 -4.58 -13.13
CA GLY A 118 -7.91 -3.62 -12.03
C GLY A 118 -7.34 -4.12 -10.71
N ALA A 119 -6.93 -3.17 -9.88
CA ALA A 119 -6.15 -3.44 -8.66
C ALA A 119 -6.85 -4.41 -7.68
N GLU A 120 -8.15 -4.25 -7.47
CA GLU A 120 -8.91 -5.10 -6.53
C GLU A 120 -9.05 -6.55 -7.02
N LYS A 121 -9.32 -6.74 -8.32
CA LYS A 121 -9.43 -8.08 -8.91
C LYS A 121 -8.08 -8.80 -8.91
N ASN A 122 -7.03 -8.09 -9.30
CA ASN A 122 -5.66 -8.62 -9.26
C ASN A 122 -5.26 -8.99 -7.82
N TYR A 123 -5.57 -8.13 -6.85
CA TYR A 123 -5.28 -8.38 -5.45
C TYR A 123 -6.05 -9.59 -4.90
N ALA A 124 -7.31 -9.78 -5.28
CA ALA A 124 -8.09 -10.95 -4.87
C ALA A 124 -7.45 -12.27 -5.36
N LEU A 125 -6.95 -12.30 -6.61
CA LEU A 125 -6.22 -13.44 -7.15
C LEU A 125 -4.91 -13.69 -6.40
N PHE A 126 -4.15 -12.64 -6.14
CA PHE A 126 -2.92 -12.71 -5.35
C PHE A 126 -3.16 -13.29 -3.94
N VAL A 127 -4.21 -12.84 -3.23
CA VAL A 127 -4.55 -13.40 -1.91
C VAL A 127 -4.93 -14.87 -2.00
N ALA A 128 -5.66 -15.28 -3.04
CA ALA A 128 -5.99 -16.70 -3.25
C ALA A 128 -4.73 -17.55 -3.45
N ASP A 129 -3.75 -17.04 -4.22
CA ASP A 129 -2.47 -17.72 -4.43
C ASP A 129 -1.66 -17.80 -3.12
N ILE A 130 -1.57 -16.72 -2.35
CA ILE A 130 -0.91 -16.72 -1.04
C ILE A 130 -1.53 -17.75 -0.08
N LYS A 131 -2.85 -17.85 -0.05
CA LYS A 131 -3.56 -18.84 0.80
C LYS A 131 -3.31 -20.27 0.37
N ARG A 132 -3.15 -20.50 -0.92
CA ARG A 132 -2.84 -21.83 -1.49
C ARG A 132 -1.40 -22.22 -1.24
N GLU A 133 -0.46 -21.32 -1.55
CA GLU A 133 0.98 -21.62 -1.55
C GLU A 133 1.61 -21.44 -0.16
N ARG A 134 1.04 -20.60 0.68
CA ARG A 134 1.51 -20.26 2.04
C ARG A 134 3.02 -19.99 2.07
N PRO A 135 3.53 -19.04 1.28
CA PRO A 135 4.96 -18.79 1.21
C PRO A 135 5.50 -18.35 2.56
N LEU A 136 6.66 -18.87 2.93
CA LEU A 136 7.38 -18.46 4.12
C LEU A 136 8.04 -17.08 3.85
N VAL A 137 7.59 -16.05 4.54
CA VAL A 137 8.18 -14.72 4.45
C VAL A 137 9.46 -14.69 5.29
N THR A 138 10.58 -14.47 4.62
CA THR A 138 11.91 -14.29 5.20
C THR A 138 12.50 -12.96 4.77
N THR A 139 13.63 -12.54 5.35
CA THR A 139 14.39 -11.37 4.87
C THR A 139 14.68 -11.46 3.37
N ASN A 140 15.09 -12.62 2.86
CA ASN A 140 15.36 -12.79 1.44
C ASN A 140 14.09 -12.68 0.59
N TYR A 141 12.99 -13.28 1.05
CA TYR A 141 11.70 -13.15 0.39
C TYR A 141 11.28 -11.67 0.28
N PHE A 142 11.37 -10.93 1.38
CA PHE A 142 11.08 -9.49 1.39
C PHE A 142 11.98 -8.72 0.41
N LYS A 143 13.29 -8.98 0.41
CA LYS A 143 14.23 -8.35 -0.54
C LYS A 143 13.89 -8.66 -2.00
N HIS A 144 13.48 -9.90 -2.30
CA HIS A 144 13.01 -10.28 -3.64
C HIS A 144 11.74 -9.53 -4.04
N THR A 145 10.78 -9.40 -3.12
CA THR A 145 9.55 -8.63 -3.36
C THR A 145 9.86 -7.17 -3.70
N ILE A 146 10.76 -6.54 -2.94
CA ILE A 146 11.20 -5.17 -3.21
C ILE A 146 11.93 -5.08 -4.56
N SER A 147 12.79 -6.05 -4.89
CA SER A 147 13.51 -6.07 -6.17
C SER A 147 12.58 -6.17 -7.38
N LYS A 148 11.53 -6.98 -7.27
CA LYS A 148 10.45 -7.05 -8.30
C LYS A 148 9.77 -5.68 -8.47
N GLY A 149 9.49 -5.00 -7.35
CA GLY A 149 8.90 -3.66 -7.37
C GLY A 149 9.80 -2.61 -8.03
N ILE A 150 11.10 -2.61 -7.71
CA ILE A 150 12.07 -1.70 -8.33
C ILE A 150 12.13 -1.95 -9.83
N LEU A 151 12.25 -3.21 -10.25
CA LEU A 151 12.30 -3.58 -11.67
C LEU A 151 11.02 -3.14 -12.40
N PHE A 152 9.86 -3.46 -11.85
CA PHE A 152 8.57 -3.07 -12.42
C PHE A 152 8.46 -1.56 -12.60
N ASN A 153 8.73 -0.78 -11.55
CA ASN A 153 8.63 0.67 -11.59
C ASN A 153 9.65 1.30 -12.55
N THR A 154 10.84 0.72 -12.66
CA THR A 154 11.87 1.18 -13.61
C THR A 154 11.40 0.95 -15.04
N ILE A 155 10.91 -0.24 -15.38
CA ILE A 155 10.41 -0.56 -16.71
C ILE A 155 9.20 0.32 -17.04
N ASP A 156 8.24 0.47 -16.14
CA ASP A 156 7.06 1.30 -16.31
C ASP A 156 7.45 2.76 -16.60
N SER A 157 8.42 3.30 -15.86
CA SER A 157 8.95 4.64 -16.08
C SER A 157 9.60 4.80 -17.47
N ILE A 158 10.39 3.82 -17.90
CA ILE A 158 11.04 3.83 -19.23
C ILE A 158 9.99 3.77 -20.33
N VAL A 159 8.99 2.89 -20.22
CA VAL A 159 7.92 2.76 -21.22
C VAL A 159 7.11 4.04 -21.33
N LYS A 160 6.76 4.64 -20.20
CA LYS A 160 6.06 5.93 -20.16
C LYS A 160 6.86 7.07 -20.78
N SER A 161 8.17 7.14 -20.52
CA SER A 161 9.04 8.19 -21.07
C SER A 161 9.18 8.10 -22.57
N LYS A 162 9.17 6.89 -23.13
CA LYS A 162 9.30 6.66 -24.58
C LYS A 162 8.01 6.90 -25.37
N LYS A 163 6.90 7.25 -24.71
CA LYS A 163 5.58 7.47 -25.34
C LYS A 163 5.22 6.38 -26.36
N LEU A 164 5.52 5.12 -26.05
CA LEU A 164 5.23 4.00 -26.92
C LEU A 164 3.72 3.96 -27.19
N GLY A 165 3.35 4.12 -28.48
CA GLY A 165 1.96 4.22 -28.91
C GLY A 165 1.12 3.05 -28.41
N GLY A 166 -0.09 3.34 -27.91
CA GLY A 166 -1.01 2.34 -27.36
C GLY A 166 -0.80 1.98 -25.90
N TYR A 167 0.30 2.38 -25.28
CA TYR A 167 0.46 2.28 -23.84
C TYR A 167 -0.32 3.42 -23.16
N LYS A 168 -1.65 3.33 -23.19
CA LYS A 168 -2.45 4.00 -22.17
C LYS A 168 -2.30 3.17 -20.92
N ALA A 169 -1.68 3.73 -19.91
CA ALA A 169 -1.69 3.17 -18.57
C ALA A 169 -3.13 3.14 -18.05
N ASN A 170 -3.95 2.22 -18.57
CA ASN A 170 -5.18 1.80 -17.90
C ASN A 170 -4.81 0.98 -16.65
N MET A 171 -3.76 1.42 -15.98
CA MET A 171 -3.30 0.91 -14.71
C MET A 171 -3.68 1.84 -13.56
N ASN A 172 -4.78 2.59 -13.75
CA ASN A 172 -5.45 3.30 -12.67
C ASN A 172 -6.35 2.37 -11.87
#